data_bfe0520faf85e46a3e51ff3d088ad448
#
_entry.id   bfe0520faf85e46a3e51ff3d088ad448
#
_cell.length_a   1.000
_cell.length_b   1.000
_cell.length_c   1.000
_cell.angle_alpha   90.00
_cell.angle_beta   90.00
_cell.angle_gamma   90.00
#
_symmetry.space_group_name_H-M   'P 1'
#
loop_
_entity.id
_entity.type
_entity.pdbx_description
1 polymer ?
#
loop_
_entity_poly.entity_id
_entity_poly.type
_entity_poly.pdbx_seq_one_letter_code
_entity_poly.pdbx_strand_id
1 'polypeptide(L)'
;MIAPFEPTDPAPASAWSELGEEALRFLGTVGLTVGSIALIIAAAFVLSWLMRRLIRRVVDRIVKGAKSRAATDDTRAIDNSPLAQVRIIQRTRTLGSILTNVVNTTIVIVALILVVFTINADVLGSFTLLTAAIGAGLGFGAQNIVKDVLNGIFIVAEDQVGIGDVVDLGLATGIVEYVSVRVTHVRDVNGTLWYVRNGEITRIGNMSQGWSRVIIDLAVPADADIAAVEKAMLETAKGLSKDAKWRSRIIEQPEMWGLESISGDALVIRLVQKTRANAKDDVARELRMRLKHAMDELDITLPQLNSIVLSGIDGAQRVRGANPPKTKPTPVAPEIVKPVWKPRRTSKKSHTAPEPPAGDAAAAGPEE
;
A
#
# COMPACT_ATOMS: atom_id res chain seq x y z
N MET A 1 -11.20 38.40 -93.42
CA MET A 1 -9.76 38.52 -93.11
C MET A 1 -9.53 37.44 -92.09
N ILE A 2 -9.10 36.27 -92.59
CA ILE A 2 -8.86 35.08 -91.78
C ILE A 2 -7.36 35.14 -91.38
N ALA A 3 -7.07 35.21 -90.06
CA ALA A 3 -5.74 35.21 -89.53
C ALA A 3 -5.12 33.83 -89.78
N PRO A 4 -3.84 33.74 -90.20
CA PRO A 4 -3.16 32.47 -90.43
C PRO A 4 -2.96 31.70 -89.11
N PHE A 5 -3.22 30.43 -89.19
CA PHE A 5 -2.88 29.43 -88.12
C PHE A 5 -1.38 29.34 -88.05
N GLU A 6 -0.77 29.86 -86.98
CA GLU A 6 0.63 29.56 -86.67
C GLU A 6 0.72 28.15 -86.11
N PRO A 7 1.54 27.28 -86.72
CA PRO A 7 1.81 25.95 -86.18
C PRO A 7 2.60 26.13 -84.86
N THR A 8 2.05 25.66 -83.78
CA THR A 8 2.76 25.54 -82.48
C THR A 8 4.01 24.66 -82.71
N ASP A 9 5.18 25.22 -82.53
CA ASP A 9 6.45 24.51 -82.61
C ASP A 9 6.38 23.28 -81.67
N PRO A 10 6.84 22.07 -82.12
CA PRO A 10 6.92 20.91 -81.28
C PRO A 10 7.92 21.19 -80.13
N ALA A 11 7.49 20.91 -78.91
CA ALA A 11 8.27 21.12 -77.72
C ALA A 11 9.69 20.55 -77.93
N PRO A 12 10.75 21.27 -77.55
CA PRO A 12 12.14 20.86 -77.80
C PRO A 12 12.41 19.48 -77.16
N ALA A 13 13.19 18.65 -77.87
CA ALA A 13 13.51 17.28 -77.45
C ALA A 13 14.11 17.18 -76.02
N SER A 14 14.66 18.30 -75.52
CA SER A 14 15.17 18.47 -74.14
C SER A 14 14.04 18.42 -73.11
N ALA A 15 12.83 18.90 -73.45
CA ALA A 15 11.68 18.87 -72.52
C ALA A 15 11.17 17.47 -72.23
N TRP A 16 11.27 16.55 -73.16
CA TRP A 16 10.88 15.17 -72.96
C TRP A 16 11.90 14.36 -72.13
N SER A 17 13.23 14.69 -72.25
CA SER A 17 14.26 14.07 -71.39
C SER A 17 14.20 14.60 -69.96
N GLU A 18 13.91 15.89 -69.76
CA GLU A 18 13.72 16.48 -68.40
C GLU A 18 12.50 15.86 -67.70
N LEU A 19 11.35 15.74 -68.40
CA LEU A 19 10.15 15.08 -67.88
C LEU A 19 10.42 13.61 -67.53
N GLY A 20 11.26 12.92 -68.34
CA GLY A 20 11.65 11.54 -68.09
C GLY A 20 12.50 11.41 -66.85
N GLU A 21 13.48 12.33 -66.63
CA GLU A 21 14.30 12.33 -65.44
C GLU A 21 13.50 12.71 -64.18
N GLU A 22 12.61 13.70 -64.24
CA GLU A 22 11.73 14.04 -63.12
C GLU A 22 10.81 12.90 -62.75
N ALA A 23 10.22 12.22 -63.73
CA ALA A 23 9.37 11.05 -63.51
C ALA A 23 10.17 9.88 -62.82
N LEU A 24 11.41 9.64 -63.28
CA LEU A 24 12.27 8.62 -62.65
C LEU A 24 12.67 9.02 -61.21
N ARG A 25 12.98 10.29 -60.95
CA ARG A 25 13.27 10.79 -59.58
C ARG A 25 12.03 10.70 -58.69
N PHE A 26 10.84 11.05 -59.21
CA PHE A 26 9.59 10.93 -58.53
C PHE A 26 9.30 9.47 -58.19
N LEU A 27 9.40 8.57 -59.15
CA LEU A 27 9.23 7.12 -58.93
C LEU A 27 10.22 6.57 -57.91
N GLY A 28 11.47 7.02 -57.96
CA GLY A 28 12.53 6.68 -57.01
C GLY A 28 12.17 7.14 -55.56
N THR A 29 11.77 8.39 -55.41
CA THR A 29 11.38 8.94 -54.08
C THR A 29 10.16 8.27 -53.53
N VAL A 30 9.11 8.04 -54.33
CA VAL A 30 7.91 7.31 -53.93
C VAL A 30 8.25 5.88 -53.55
N GLY A 31 9.11 5.20 -54.35
CA GLY A 31 9.56 3.84 -54.07
C GLY A 31 10.30 3.72 -52.72
N LEU A 32 11.20 4.66 -52.45
CA LEU A 32 11.93 4.72 -51.17
C LEU A 32 10.99 5.00 -49.99
N THR A 33 10.04 5.91 -50.15
CA THR A 33 9.03 6.22 -49.11
C THR A 33 8.13 5.02 -48.82
N VAL A 34 7.62 4.35 -49.83
CA VAL A 34 6.81 3.13 -49.68
C VAL A 34 7.65 2.00 -49.04
N GLY A 35 8.91 1.84 -49.48
CA GLY A 35 9.83 0.87 -48.91
C GLY A 35 10.11 1.11 -47.42
N SER A 36 10.32 2.38 -47.01
CA SER A 36 10.53 2.72 -45.60
C SER A 36 9.29 2.51 -44.74
N ILE A 37 8.08 2.85 -45.26
CA ILE A 37 6.82 2.55 -44.56
C ILE A 37 6.63 1.04 -44.37
N ALA A 38 6.89 0.25 -45.42
CA ALA A 38 6.80 -1.21 -45.34
C ALA A 38 7.79 -1.78 -44.30
N LEU A 39 9.01 -1.23 -44.23
CA LEU A 39 10.02 -1.60 -43.24
C LEU A 39 9.57 -1.26 -41.80
N ILE A 40 9.00 -0.06 -41.58
CA ILE A 40 8.47 0.35 -40.28
C ILE A 40 7.37 -0.62 -39.82
N ILE A 41 6.41 -0.93 -40.70
CA ILE A 41 5.33 -1.87 -40.38
C ILE A 41 5.86 -3.27 -40.08
N ALA A 42 6.82 -3.76 -40.89
CA ALA A 42 7.45 -5.06 -40.67
C ALA A 42 8.21 -5.09 -39.32
N ALA A 43 8.97 -4.04 -39.01
CA ALA A 43 9.68 -3.90 -37.74
C ALA A 43 8.72 -3.86 -36.55
N ALA A 44 7.63 -3.10 -36.65
CA ALA A 44 6.61 -3.03 -35.62
C ALA A 44 5.92 -4.38 -35.39
N PHE A 45 5.65 -5.12 -36.48
CA PHE A 45 5.08 -6.48 -36.38
C PHE A 45 6.04 -7.46 -35.70
N VAL A 46 7.32 -7.46 -36.11
CA VAL A 46 8.37 -8.32 -35.51
C VAL A 46 8.54 -7.98 -34.04
N LEU A 47 8.63 -6.69 -33.68
CA LEU A 47 8.75 -6.25 -32.31
C LEU A 47 7.54 -6.65 -31.46
N SER A 48 6.34 -6.46 -31.97
CA SER A 48 5.09 -6.88 -31.32
C SER A 48 5.05 -8.40 -31.10
N TRP A 49 5.45 -9.19 -32.12
CA TRP A 49 5.54 -10.65 -32.00
C TRP A 49 6.57 -11.06 -30.95
N LEU A 50 7.76 -10.44 -30.96
CA LEU A 50 8.84 -10.71 -30.00
C LEU A 50 8.40 -10.40 -28.57
N MET A 51 7.79 -9.23 -28.36
CA MET A 51 7.30 -8.80 -27.03
C MET A 51 6.19 -9.72 -26.51
N ARG A 52 5.22 -10.08 -27.35
CA ARG A 52 4.18 -11.05 -26.99
C ARG A 52 4.77 -12.42 -26.62
N ARG A 53 5.80 -12.86 -27.36
CA ARG A 53 6.49 -14.12 -27.06
C ARG A 53 7.26 -14.06 -25.74
N LEU A 54 7.93 -12.93 -25.46
CA LEU A 54 8.66 -12.70 -24.21
C LEU A 54 7.71 -12.68 -23.01
N ILE A 55 6.65 -11.88 -23.09
CA ILE A 55 5.65 -11.77 -22.02
C ILE A 55 5.02 -13.14 -21.73
N ARG A 56 4.61 -13.87 -22.76
CA ARG A 56 4.08 -15.24 -22.59
C ARG A 56 5.07 -16.17 -21.91
N ARG A 57 6.35 -16.15 -22.30
CA ARG A 57 7.38 -16.99 -21.67
C ARG A 57 7.55 -16.67 -20.18
N VAL A 58 7.53 -15.38 -19.82
CA VAL A 58 7.65 -14.95 -18.41
C VAL A 58 6.42 -15.40 -17.62
N VAL A 59 5.22 -15.13 -18.14
CA VAL A 59 3.96 -15.56 -17.52
C VAL A 59 3.92 -17.08 -17.32
N ASP A 60 4.26 -17.85 -18.34
CA ASP A 60 4.27 -19.32 -18.26
C ASP A 60 5.31 -19.84 -17.26
N ARG A 61 6.48 -19.20 -17.17
CA ARG A 61 7.51 -19.55 -16.18
C ARG A 61 7.02 -19.31 -14.75
N ILE A 62 6.37 -18.16 -14.49
CA ILE A 62 5.80 -17.84 -13.17
C ILE A 62 4.68 -18.83 -12.82
N VAL A 63 3.77 -19.10 -13.76
CA VAL A 63 2.65 -20.04 -13.55
C VAL A 63 3.15 -21.46 -13.31
N LYS A 64 4.16 -21.93 -14.07
CA LYS A 64 4.77 -23.24 -13.85
C LYS A 64 5.48 -23.32 -12.50
N GLY A 65 6.24 -22.28 -12.11
CA GLY A 65 6.90 -22.19 -10.80
C GLY A 65 5.92 -22.20 -9.63
N ALA A 66 4.76 -21.56 -9.79
CA ALA A 66 3.69 -21.60 -8.78
C ALA A 66 3.05 -23.00 -8.66
N LYS A 67 2.89 -23.71 -9.78
CA LYS A 67 2.38 -25.10 -9.78
C LYS A 67 3.39 -26.11 -9.20
N SER A 68 4.68 -25.97 -9.48
CA SER A 68 5.68 -26.92 -8.96
C SER A 68 5.88 -26.78 -7.44
N ARG A 69 5.77 -25.58 -6.88
CA ARG A 69 5.77 -25.36 -5.41
C ARG A 69 4.54 -25.96 -4.73
N ALA A 70 3.43 -26.08 -5.42
CA ALA A 70 2.21 -26.72 -4.92
C ALA A 70 2.31 -28.26 -4.89
N ALA A 71 3.20 -28.84 -5.70
CA ALA A 71 3.39 -30.28 -5.78
C ALA A 71 4.47 -30.82 -4.84
N THR A 72 5.21 -29.93 -4.15
CA THR A 72 6.19 -30.34 -3.14
C THR A 72 5.47 -30.35 -1.79
N ASP A 73 5.24 -31.55 -1.26
CA ASP A 73 4.70 -31.82 0.09
C ASP A 73 5.67 -31.32 1.16
N ASP A 74 5.74 -30.01 1.34
CA ASP A 74 6.50 -29.42 2.44
C ASP A 74 5.49 -29.09 3.55
N THR A 75 5.71 -29.66 4.74
CA THR A 75 4.87 -29.51 5.96
C THR A 75 4.67 -28.05 6.39
N ARG A 76 5.39 -27.09 5.79
CA ARG A 76 5.18 -25.64 5.91
C ARG A 76 4.06 -25.10 5.00
N ALA A 77 3.46 -25.92 4.14
CA ALA A 77 2.40 -25.54 3.22
C ALA A 77 1.01 -25.43 3.88
N ILE A 78 0.89 -25.70 5.19
CA ILE A 78 -0.38 -25.63 5.92
C ILE A 78 -0.95 -24.19 5.99
N ASP A 79 -0.08 -23.16 5.90
CA ASP A 79 -0.49 -21.76 5.92
C ASP A 79 -0.93 -21.20 4.55
N ASN A 80 -0.70 -21.91 3.45
CA ASN A 80 -1.08 -21.45 2.11
C ASN A 80 -2.38 -22.09 1.66
N SER A 81 -3.50 -21.43 1.94
CA SER A 81 -4.83 -21.81 1.45
C SER A 81 -4.80 -22.09 -0.07
N PRO A 82 -5.44 -23.18 -0.57
CA PRO A 82 -5.54 -23.49 -2.01
C PRO A 82 -6.05 -22.31 -2.84
N LEU A 83 -6.86 -21.42 -2.24
CA LEU A 83 -7.35 -20.19 -2.84
C LEU A 83 -6.25 -19.15 -3.13
N ALA A 84 -5.15 -19.15 -2.38
CA ALA A 84 -4.04 -18.21 -2.60
C ALA A 84 -3.31 -18.53 -3.92
N GLN A 85 -3.13 -19.79 -4.25
CA GLN A 85 -2.46 -20.24 -5.48
C GLN A 85 -3.29 -19.92 -6.72
N VAL A 86 -4.60 -20.14 -6.67
CA VAL A 86 -5.52 -19.82 -7.78
C VAL A 86 -5.47 -18.31 -8.05
N ARG A 87 -5.43 -17.47 -6.99
CA ARG A 87 -5.32 -16.01 -7.13
C ARG A 87 -4.01 -15.58 -7.78
N ILE A 88 -2.88 -16.21 -7.46
CA ILE A 88 -1.57 -15.90 -8.07
C ILE A 88 -1.62 -16.19 -9.57
N ILE A 89 -2.15 -17.34 -9.99
CA ILE A 89 -2.25 -17.73 -11.40
C ILE A 89 -3.17 -16.76 -12.16
N GLN A 90 -4.34 -16.43 -11.61
CA GLN A 90 -5.27 -15.48 -12.23
C GLN A 90 -4.65 -14.09 -12.37
N ARG A 91 -4.03 -13.56 -11.30
CA ARG A 91 -3.35 -12.26 -11.32
C ARG A 91 -2.24 -12.23 -12.37
N THR A 92 -1.40 -13.27 -12.44
CA THR A 92 -0.30 -13.32 -13.39
C THR A 92 -0.81 -13.32 -14.83
N ARG A 93 -1.88 -14.06 -15.14
CA ARG A 93 -2.49 -14.07 -16.48
C ARG A 93 -3.12 -12.72 -16.83
N THR A 94 -3.85 -12.11 -15.91
CA THR A 94 -4.46 -10.80 -16.12
C THR A 94 -3.41 -9.72 -16.33
N LEU A 95 -2.35 -9.69 -15.51
CA LEU A 95 -1.23 -8.76 -15.68
C LEU A 95 -0.50 -8.97 -17.00
N GLY A 96 -0.29 -10.23 -17.41
CA GLY A 96 0.30 -10.58 -18.72
C GLY A 96 -0.54 -10.07 -19.88
N SER A 97 -1.88 -10.19 -19.80
CA SER A 97 -2.79 -9.68 -20.81
C SER A 97 -2.77 -8.14 -20.88
N ILE A 98 -2.84 -7.45 -19.72
CA ILE A 98 -2.77 -5.99 -19.64
C ILE A 98 -1.44 -5.50 -20.22
N LEU A 99 -0.32 -6.09 -19.81
CA LEU A 99 1.00 -5.72 -20.29
C LEU A 99 1.12 -5.92 -21.81
N THR A 100 0.59 -7.03 -22.34
CA THR A 100 0.56 -7.29 -23.78
C THR A 100 -0.22 -6.22 -24.52
N ASN A 101 -1.39 -5.82 -24.01
CA ASN A 101 -2.21 -4.78 -24.62
C ASN A 101 -1.51 -3.41 -24.59
N VAL A 102 -0.95 -3.02 -23.44
CA VAL A 102 -0.21 -1.75 -23.30
C VAL A 102 0.96 -1.70 -24.27
N VAL A 103 1.81 -2.74 -24.29
CA VAL A 103 2.98 -2.81 -25.19
C VAL A 103 2.54 -2.76 -26.65
N ASN A 104 1.50 -3.52 -27.02
CA ASN A 104 1.02 -3.56 -28.39
C ASN A 104 0.45 -2.20 -28.83
N THR A 105 -0.33 -1.55 -27.98
CA THR A 105 -0.87 -0.20 -28.25
C THR A 105 0.26 0.82 -28.41
N THR A 106 1.27 0.78 -27.54
CA THR A 106 2.45 1.65 -27.64
C THR A 106 3.21 1.45 -28.94
N ILE A 107 3.46 0.19 -29.35
CA ILE A 107 4.13 -0.14 -30.62
C ILE A 107 3.33 0.41 -31.82
N VAL A 108 1.99 0.24 -31.81
CA VAL A 108 1.11 0.76 -32.87
C VAL A 108 1.17 2.28 -32.95
N ILE A 109 1.10 2.98 -31.80
CA ILE A 109 1.19 4.44 -31.77
C ILE A 109 2.53 4.92 -32.30
N VAL A 110 3.64 4.32 -31.85
CA VAL A 110 4.99 4.68 -32.34
C VAL A 110 5.14 4.40 -33.82
N ALA A 111 4.67 3.26 -34.31
CA ALA A 111 4.72 2.93 -35.73
C ALA A 111 3.90 3.92 -36.57
N LEU A 112 2.73 4.32 -36.10
CA LEU A 112 1.90 5.34 -36.75
C LEU A 112 2.63 6.68 -36.85
N ILE A 113 3.24 7.14 -35.76
CA ILE A 113 4.03 8.38 -35.74
C ILE A 113 5.19 8.31 -36.73
N LEU A 114 5.92 7.19 -36.77
CA LEU A 114 7.03 6.98 -37.69
C LEU A 114 6.57 6.97 -39.16
N VAL A 115 5.42 6.36 -39.48
CA VAL A 115 4.84 6.38 -40.81
C VAL A 115 4.45 7.80 -41.23
N VAL A 116 3.79 8.56 -40.35
CA VAL A 116 3.44 9.98 -40.63
C VAL A 116 4.70 10.81 -40.86
N PHE A 117 5.73 10.62 -40.04
CA PHE A 117 7.03 11.30 -40.20
C PHE A 117 7.70 10.98 -41.55
N THR A 118 7.61 9.74 -42.01
CA THR A 118 8.19 9.31 -43.29
C THR A 118 7.47 9.94 -44.49
N ILE A 119 6.16 10.22 -44.38
CA ILE A 119 5.37 10.86 -45.45
C ILE A 119 5.65 12.38 -45.50
N ASN A 120 5.64 13.01 -44.33
CA ASN A 120 5.86 14.46 -44.25
C ASN A 120 6.45 14.83 -42.87
N ALA A 121 7.72 15.20 -42.86
CA ALA A 121 8.45 15.60 -41.65
C ALA A 121 7.89 16.90 -41.00
N ASP A 122 7.30 17.81 -41.80
CA ASP A 122 6.77 19.09 -41.30
C ASP A 122 5.53 18.89 -40.42
N VAL A 123 4.77 17.82 -40.66
CA VAL A 123 3.61 17.45 -39.83
C VAL A 123 4.04 17.16 -38.40
N LEU A 124 5.24 16.62 -38.19
CA LEU A 124 5.76 16.31 -36.84
C LEU A 124 5.94 17.59 -36.00
N GLY A 125 6.34 18.71 -36.63
CA GLY A 125 6.44 20.02 -35.96
C GLY A 125 5.13 20.44 -35.33
N SER A 126 4.02 20.22 -36.02
CA SER A 126 2.66 20.54 -35.53
C SER A 126 2.24 19.67 -34.35
N PHE A 127 2.73 18.41 -34.29
CA PHE A 127 2.41 17.48 -33.20
C PHE A 127 3.38 17.58 -32.01
N THR A 128 4.46 18.35 -32.10
CA THR A 128 5.47 18.45 -31.03
C THR A 128 4.86 18.93 -29.71
N LEU A 129 4.04 20.00 -29.77
CA LEU A 129 3.36 20.54 -28.59
C LEU A 129 2.39 19.53 -27.96
N LEU A 130 1.61 18.84 -28.79
CA LEU A 130 0.68 17.80 -28.33
C LEU A 130 1.42 16.64 -27.69
N THR A 131 2.50 16.17 -28.31
CA THR A 131 3.32 15.07 -27.77
C THR A 131 4.00 15.48 -26.45
N ALA A 132 4.50 16.72 -26.37
CA ALA A 132 5.06 17.26 -25.13
C ALA A 132 4.00 17.33 -24.02
N ALA A 133 2.79 17.79 -24.31
CA ALA A 133 1.69 17.84 -23.36
C ALA A 133 1.27 16.44 -22.87
N ILE A 134 1.16 15.47 -23.78
CA ILE A 134 0.87 14.07 -23.43
C ILE A 134 2.02 13.49 -22.56
N GLY A 135 3.27 13.74 -22.95
CA GLY A 135 4.45 13.29 -22.19
C GLY A 135 4.49 13.86 -20.77
N ALA A 136 4.22 15.16 -20.63
CA ALA A 136 4.12 15.82 -19.34
C ALA A 136 2.97 15.23 -18.51
N GLY A 137 1.78 15.04 -19.10
CA GLY A 137 0.63 14.42 -18.43
C GLY A 137 0.90 13.01 -17.95
N LEU A 138 1.56 12.18 -18.76
CA LEU A 138 1.99 10.82 -18.36
C LEU A 138 3.07 10.87 -17.28
N GLY A 139 4.01 11.82 -17.35
CA GLY A 139 5.05 12.03 -16.35
C GLY A 139 4.46 12.38 -14.98
N PHE A 140 3.55 13.35 -14.92
CA PHE A 140 2.84 13.70 -13.70
C PHE A 140 1.95 12.56 -13.20
N GLY A 141 1.28 11.82 -14.09
CA GLY A 141 0.48 10.65 -13.76
C GLY A 141 1.31 9.50 -13.16
N ALA A 142 2.56 9.33 -13.59
CA ALA A 142 3.48 8.29 -13.11
C ALA A 142 4.34 8.73 -11.91
N GLN A 143 4.34 9.99 -11.51
CA GLN A 143 5.22 10.57 -10.48
C GLN A 143 5.23 9.76 -9.19
N ASN A 144 4.05 9.33 -8.71
CA ASN A 144 3.95 8.55 -7.47
C ASN A 144 4.60 7.18 -7.60
N ILE A 145 4.51 6.55 -8.77
CA ILE A 145 5.15 5.23 -9.01
C ILE A 145 6.67 5.37 -8.98
N VAL A 146 7.20 6.42 -9.61
CA VAL A 146 8.65 6.71 -9.60
C VAL A 146 9.12 7.00 -8.18
N LYS A 147 8.38 7.82 -7.43
CA LYS A 147 8.67 8.11 -6.02
C LYS A 147 8.67 6.85 -5.16
N ASP A 148 7.66 5.96 -5.32
CA ASP A 148 7.59 4.69 -4.59
C ASP A 148 8.83 3.82 -4.85
N VAL A 149 9.23 3.71 -6.11
CA VAL A 149 10.37 2.88 -6.54
C VAL A 149 11.69 3.43 -6.01
N LEU A 150 11.93 4.73 -6.17
CA LEU A 150 13.17 5.36 -5.70
C LEU A 150 13.30 5.27 -4.18
N ASN A 151 12.25 5.60 -3.43
CA ASN A 151 12.26 5.46 -1.98
C ASN A 151 12.49 4.00 -1.55
N GLY A 152 11.85 3.04 -2.22
CA GLY A 152 12.07 1.62 -1.92
C GLY A 152 13.52 1.16 -2.13
N ILE A 153 14.18 1.67 -3.18
CA ILE A 153 15.60 1.41 -3.43
C ILE A 153 16.47 2.04 -2.32
N PHE A 154 16.23 3.29 -1.94
CA PHE A 154 17.00 3.97 -0.90
C PHE A 154 16.80 3.35 0.48
N ILE A 155 15.58 2.96 0.85
CA ILE A 155 15.29 2.26 2.12
C ILE A 155 16.18 1.01 2.26
N VAL A 156 16.33 0.24 1.19
CA VAL A 156 17.16 -0.97 1.19
C VAL A 156 18.65 -0.66 1.06
N ALA A 157 19.02 0.28 0.17
CA ALA A 157 20.42 0.61 -0.10
C ALA A 157 21.13 1.27 1.09
N GLU A 158 20.38 2.04 1.88
CA GLU A 158 20.87 2.74 3.07
C GLU A 158 20.66 1.95 4.37
N ASP A 159 20.14 0.71 4.27
CA ASP A 159 19.83 -0.17 5.43
C ASP A 159 18.96 0.52 6.50
N GLN A 160 18.01 1.35 6.05
CA GLN A 160 17.12 2.06 6.96
C GLN A 160 16.14 1.12 7.65
N VAL A 161 15.71 0.04 6.96
CA VAL A 161 14.73 -0.94 7.42
C VAL A 161 15.12 -2.34 6.98
N GLY A 162 15.20 -3.26 7.93
CA GLY A 162 15.37 -4.68 7.71
C GLY A 162 14.09 -5.48 7.95
N ILE A 163 14.01 -6.68 7.36
CA ILE A 163 12.93 -7.63 7.66
C ILE A 163 13.10 -8.12 9.11
N GLY A 164 12.02 -8.00 9.90
CA GLY A 164 12.02 -8.30 11.34
C GLY A 164 12.23 -7.09 12.24
N ASP A 165 12.58 -5.92 11.68
CA ASP A 165 12.68 -4.69 12.45
C ASP A 165 11.31 -4.20 12.92
N VAL A 166 11.26 -3.65 14.11
CA VAL A 166 10.10 -2.87 14.59
C VAL A 166 10.29 -1.43 14.17
N VAL A 167 9.37 -0.92 13.36
CA VAL A 167 9.47 0.42 12.76
C VAL A 167 8.19 1.24 12.97
N ASP A 168 8.35 2.56 13.01
CA ASP A 168 7.30 3.55 12.83
C ASP A 168 7.51 4.27 11.50
N LEU A 169 6.60 4.07 10.57
CA LEU A 169 6.59 4.70 9.24
C LEU A 169 5.68 5.93 9.17
N GLY A 170 5.14 6.36 10.31
CA GLY A 170 4.16 7.44 10.41
C GLY A 170 2.73 6.97 10.10
N LEU A 171 2.54 6.16 9.07
CA LEU A 171 1.24 5.60 8.66
C LEU A 171 0.94 4.25 9.33
N ALA A 172 1.97 3.51 9.72
CA ALA A 172 1.88 2.23 10.37
C ALA A 172 3.09 2.00 11.28
N THR A 173 2.86 1.40 12.45
CA THR A 173 3.90 0.99 13.39
C THR A 173 3.79 -0.50 13.62
N GLY A 174 4.91 -1.22 13.54
CA GLY A 174 4.93 -2.67 13.73
C GLY A 174 6.19 -3.35 13.21
N ILE A 175 6.11 -4.67 13.05
CA ILE A 175 7.22 -5.50 12.55
C ILE A 175 7.19 -5.52 11.03
N VAL A 176 8.33 -5.30 10.41
CA VAL A 176 8.51 -5.39 8.95
C VAL A 176 8.56 -6.86 8.54
N GLU A 177 7.58 -7.30 7.76
CA GLU A 177 7.57 -8.67 7.22
C GLU A 177 8.24 -8.77 5.86
N TYR A 178 8.13 -7.72 5.06
CA TYR A 178 8.67 -7.71 3.70
C TYR A 178 8.89 -6.29 3.21
N VAL A 179 10.01 -6.06 2.52
CA VAL A 179 10.31 -4.81 1.82
C VAL A 179 10.35 -5.11 0.32
N SER A 180 9.44 -4.48 -0.43
CA SER A 180 9.40 -4.57 -1.89
C SER A 180 9.87 -3.25 -2.51
N VAL A 181 10.11 -3.26 -3.81
CA VAL A 181 10.52 -2.07 -4.56
C VAL A 181 9.54 -0.90 -4.41
N ARG A 182 8.23 -1.19 -4.29
CA ARG A 182 7.18 -0.16 -4.23
C ARG A 182 6.46 -0.09 -2.90
N VAL A 183 6.39 -1.19 -2.16
CA VAL A 183 5.53 -1.34 -0.98
C VAL A 183 6.28 -2.04 0.13
N THR A 184 6.24 -1.52 1.34
CA THR A 184 6.72 -2.17 2.56
C THR A 184 5.53 -2.76 3.33
N HIS A 185 5.68 -4.00 3.80
CA HIS A 185 4.66 -4.70 4.58
C HIS A 185 5.03 -4.63 6.05
N VAL A 186 4.14 -4.09 6.86
CA VAL A 186 4.32 -3.93 8.30
C VAL A 186 3.14 -4.56 9.03
N ARG A 187 3.42 -5.45 9.98
CA ARG A 187 2.40 -6.05 10.83
C ARG A 187 2.37 -5.35 12.17
N ASP A 188 1.23 -4.79 12.51
CA ASP A 188 1.03 -4.14 13.80
C ASP A 188 0.83 -5.15 14.94
N VAL A 189 0.79 -4.64 16.17
CA VAL A 189 0.59 -5.44 17.40
C VAL A 189 -0.77 -6.16 17.45
N ASN A 190 -1.77 -5.71 16.68
CA ASN A 190 -3.08 -6.33 16.59
C ASN A 190 -3.13 -7.43 15.51
N GLY A 191 -2.02 -7.64 14.78
CA GLY A 191 -1.94 -8.62 13.70
C GLY A 191 -2.38 -8.10 12.35
N THR A 192 -2.73 -6.80 12.22
CA THR A 192 -3.11 -6.20 10.94
C THR A 192 -1.88 -6.04 10.06
N LEU A 193 -1.94 -6.52 8.82
CA LEU A 193 -0.89 -6.36 7.84
C LEU A 193 -1.13 -5.10 7.01
N TRP A 194 -0.26 -4.11 7.20
CA TRP A 194 -0.29 -2.84 6.48
C TRP A 194 0.59 -2.90 5.23
N TYR A 195 0.05 -2.44 4.12
CA TYR A 195 0.75 -2.28 2.84
C TYR A 195 1.06 -0.80 2.64
N VAL A 196 2.22 -0.37 3.11
CA VAL A 196 2.63 1.04 3.05
C VAL A 196 3.39 1.29 1.75
N ARG A 197 2.93 2.26 0.94
CA ARG A 197 3.65 2.65 -0.28
C ARG A 197 4.92 3.39 0.10
N ASN A 198 6.06 2.98 -0.47
CA ASN A 198 7.36 3.54 -0.09
C ASN A 198 7.43 5.05 -0.35
N GLY A 199 6.73 5.55 -1.39
CA GLY A 199 6.65 6.97 -1.69
C GLY A 199 5.88 7.81 -0.67
N GLU A 200 5.08 7.20 0.21
CA GLU A 200 4.37 7.87 1.31
C GLU A 200 5.17 7.88 2.61
N ILE A 201 6.24 7.10 2.68
CA ILE A 201 7.14 7.07 3.84
C ILE A 201 8.01 8.33 3.79
N THR A 202 7.71 9.28 4.67
CA THR A 202 8.44 10.56 4.78
C THR A 202 9.49 10.54 5.89
N ARG A 203 9.34 9.62 6.84
CA ARG A 203 10.27 9.39 7.95
C ARG A 203 10.22 7.93 8.35
N ILE A 204 11.31 7.43 8.87
CA ILE A 204 11.45 6.07 9.41
C ILE A 204 11.99 6.17 10.83
N GLY A 205 11.22 5.67 11.79
CA GLY A 205 11.68 5.44 13.15
C GLY A 205 11.99 3.95 13.32
N ASN A 206 13.25 3.54 13.25
CA ASN A 206 13.64 2.14 13.47
C ASN A 206 13.90 1.91 14.97
N MET A 207 13.04 1.09 15.60
CA MET A 207 13.08 0.80 17.03
C MET A 207 13.95 -0.43 17.33
N SER A 208 14.47 -1.12 16.32
CA SER A 208 15.30 -2.32 16.45
C SER A 208 16.78 -2.04 16.28
N GLN A 209 17.15 -0.90 15.70
CA GLN A 209 18.54 -0.53 15.47
C GLN A 209 19.17 0.18 16.68
N GLY A 210 20.42 -0.17 16.96
CA GLY A 210 21.23 0.49 17.98
C GLY A 210 20.76 0.22 19.41
N TRP A 211 20.31 1.26 20.11
CA TRP A 211 19.90 1.22 21.49
C TRP A 211 18.53 1.90 21.70
N SER A 212 17.88 1.54 22.80
CA SER A 212 16.62 2.16 23.24
C SER A 212 16.72 2.64 24.67
N ARG A 213 15.86 3.57 25.04
CA ARG A 213 15.65 3.99 26.43
C ARG A 213 14.33 3.42 26.94
N VAL A 214 14.39 2.82 28.11
CA VAL A 214 13.24 2.58 28.97
C VAL A 214 13.07 3.82 29.83
N ILE A 215 11.95 4.48 29.71
CA ILE A 215 11.56 5.64 30.54
C ILE A 215 10.43 5.14 31.42
N ILE A 216 10.60 5.26 32.74
CA ILE A 216 9.59 4.94 33.74
C ILE A 216 9.22 6.20 34.48
N ASP A 217 7.99 6.61 34.31
CA ASP A 217 7.34 7.68 35.05
C ASP A 217 6.54 7.04 36.17
N LEU A 218 7.01 7.18 37.39
CA LEU A 218 6.37 6.65 38.58
C LEU A 218 5.65 7.76 39.32
N ALA A 219 4.33 7.63 39.43
CA ALA A 219 3.51 8.55 40.22
C ALA A 219 3.54 8.11 41.68
N VAL A 220 3.87 9.05 42.60
CA VAL A 220 3.85 8.82 44.04
C VAL A 220 2.99 9.90 44.71
N PRO A 221 2.44 9.70 45.94
CA PRO A 221 1.67 10.70 46.65
C PRO A 221 2.47 11.96 46.89
N ALA A 222 1.78 13.10 46.98
CA ALA A 222 2.42 14.39 47.17
C ALA A 222 3.13 14.57 48.52
N ASP A 223 2.76 13.77 49.52
CA ASP A 223 3.36 13.72 50.86
C ASP A 223 4.54 12.74 51.00
N ALA A 224 4.87 12.02 49.93
CA ALA A 224 5.98 11.07 49.92
C ALA A 224 7.34 11.79 49.99
N ASP A 225 8.30 11.18 50.70
CA ASP A 225 9.69 11.65 50.71
C ASP A 225 10.35 11.34 49.36
N ILE A 226 10.47 12.34 48.51
CA ILE A 226 11.03 12.24 47.16
C ILE A 226 12.45 11.70 47.22
N ALA A 227 13.30 12.09 48.16
CA ALA A 227 14.68 11.64 48.24
C ALA A 227 14.80 10.13 48.56
N ALA A 228 13.91 9.65 49.44
CA ALA A 228 13.83 8.21 49.74
C ALA A 228 13.33 7.42 48.55
N VAL A 229 12.32 7.92 47.82
CA VAL A 229 11.79 7.30 46.59
C VAL A 229 12.84 7.26 45.51
N GLU A 230 13.47 8.37 45.17
CA GLU A 230 14.53 8.43 44.15
C GLU A 230 15.67 7.43 44.42
N LYS A 231 16.10 7.38 45.70
CA LYS A 231 17.13 6.44 46.14
C LYS A 231 16.69 5.00 45.93
N ALA A 232 15.49 4.63 46.35
CA ALA A 232 14.95 3.26 46.19
C ALA A 232 14.78 2.89 44.71
N MET A 233 14.26 3.80 43.89
CA MET A 233 14.14 3.60 42.45
C MET A 233 15.51 3.35 41.80
N LEU A 234 16.50 4.17 42.12
CA LEU A 234 17.84 4.08 41.58
C LEU A 234 18.55 2.77 42.03
N GLU A 235 18.41 2.40 43.29
CA GLU A 235 18.98 1.15 43.84
C GLU A 235 18.34 -0.09 43.22
N THR A 236 17.01 -0.06 43.02
CA THR A 236 16.25 -1.12 42.32
C THR A 236 16.73 -1.28 40.88
N ALA A 237 16.89 -0.20 40.14
CA ALA A 237 17.34 -0.22 38.75
C ALA A 237 18.82 -0.65 38.65
N LYS A 238 19.69 -0.24 39.59
CA LYS A 238 21.09 -0.74 39.72
C LYS A 238 21.14 -2.23 40.06
N GLY A 239 20.22 -2.70 40.88
CA GLY A 239 20.06 -4.13 41.18
C GLY A 239 19.70 -4.92 39.92
N LEU A 240 18.78 -4.45 39.13
CA LEU A 240 18.40 -5.04 37.83
C LEU A 240 19.61 -5.10 36.89
N SER A 241 20.40 -4.03 36.81
CA SER A 241 21.56 -3.95 35.91
C SER A 241 22.67 -4.94 36.29
N LYS A 242 22.77 -5.37 37.58
CA LYS A 242 23.73 -6.35 38.06
C LYS A 242 23.25 -7.79 37.93
N ASP A 243 21.95 -8.01 37.76
CA ASP A 243 21.35 -9.34 37.64
C ASP A 243 21.86 -10.05 36.36
N ALA A 244 22.31 -11.30 36.51
CA ALA A 244 22.91 -12.09 35.44
C ALA A 244 22.00 -12.22 34.20
N LYS A 245 20.68 -12.30 34.42
CA LYS A 245 19.68 -12.39 33.33
C LYS A 245 19.57 -11.10 32.52
N TRP A 246 19.73 -9.93 33.14
CA TRP A 246 19.42 -8.62 32.54
C TRP A 246 20.68 -7.85 32.16
N ARG A 247 21.83 -8.13 32.78
CA ARG A 247 23.09 -7.41 32.54
C ARG A 247 23.50 -7.33 31.07
N SER A 248 23.24 -8.39 30.28
CA SER A 248 23.58 -8.41 28.85
C SER A 248 22.63 -7.56 27.98
N ARG A 249 21.45 -7.18 28.49
CA ARG A 249 20.43 -6.43 27.84
C ARG A 249 20.46 -4.94 28.16
N ILE A 250 21.11 -4.57 29.26
CA ILE A 250 21.28 -3.19 29.74
C ILE A 250 22.64 -2.71 29.30
N ILE A 251 22.73 -1.51 28.72
CA ILE A 251 23.97 -0.96 28.17
C ILE A 251 24.68 -0.05 29.15
N GLU A 252 23.94 0.82 29.83
CA GLU A 252 24.48 1.83 30.74
C GLU A 252 23.81 1.75 32.11
N GLN A 253 24.42 2.38 33.12
CA GLN A 253 23.82 2.49 34.43
C GLN A 253 22.52 3.30 34.35
N PRO A 254 21.54 3.01 35.24
CA PRO A 254 20.31 3.81 35.30
C PRO A 254 20.61 5.24 35.71
N GLU A 255 19.86 6.18 35.11
CA GLU A 255 19.91 7.61 35.40
C GLU A 255 18.60 8.04 36.07
N MET A 256 18.70 8.79 37.15
CA MET A 256 17.55 9.48 37.74
C MET A 256 17.45 10.85 37.12
N TRP A 257 16.31 11.14 36.44
CA TRP A 257 16.06 12.47 35.90
C TRP A 257 15.28 13.35 36.87
N GLY A 258 14.81 12.77 38.01
CA GLY A 258 14.16 13.47 39.09
C GLY A 258 12.67 13.72 38.83
N LEU A 259 12.15 14.77 39.42
CA LEU A 259 10.75 15.16 39.39
C LEU A 259 10.38 15.72 38.00
N GLU A 260 9.55 14.98 37.25
CA GLU A 260 9.11 15.36 35.91
C GLU A 260 7.88 16.25 35.91
N SER A 261 6.92 15.94 36.78
CA SER A 261 5.69 16.73 36.89
C SER A 261 5.07 16.66 38.28
N ILE A 262 4.31 17.71 38.65
CA ILE A 262 3.50 17.79 39.84
C ILE A 262 2.05 17.89 39.38
N SER A 263 1.22 16.94 39.76
CA SER A 263 -0.19 16.89 39.35
C SER A 263 -1.07 16.70 40.61
N GLY A 264 -1.66 17.79 41.12
CA GLY A 264 -2.60 17.73 42.23
C GLY A 264 -2.11 16.88 43.40
N ASP A 265 -2.60 15.64 43.49
CA ASP A 265 -2.31 14.72 44.57
C ASP A 265 -1.12 13.77 44.29
N ALA A 266 -0.41 13.95 43.16
CA ALA A 266 0.67 13.06 42.74
C ALA A 266 1.90 13.80 42.22
N LEU A 267 3.06 13.30 42.57
CA LEU A 267 4.36 13.67 42.03
C LEU A 267 4.84 12.61 41.08
N VAL A 268 5.31 12.97 39.90
CA VAL A 268 5.80 12.01 38.89
C VAL A 268 7.32 12.09 38.86
N ILE A 269 7.97 10.97 39.19
CA ILE A 269 9.43 10.84 39.22
C ILE A 269 9.87 9.99 38.02
N ARG A 270 10.84 10.49 37.27
CA ARG A 270 11.35 9.83 36.03
C ARG A 270 12.67 9.15 36.25
N LEU A 271 12.67 7.85 35.96
CA LEU A 271 13.86 7.01 35.89
C LEU A 271 14.09 6.56 34.43
N VAL A 272 15.33 6.60 33.99
CA VAL A 272 15.73 6.24 32.64
C VAL A 272 16.79 5.14 32.64
N GLN A 273 16.59 4.15 31.77
CA GLN A 273 17.52 3.03 31.62
C GLN A 273 17.82 2.78 30.14
N LYS A 274 19.10 2.85 29.75
CA LYS A 274 19.52 2.54 28.38
C LYS A 274 19.70 1.03 28.20
N THR A 275 19.07 0.50 27.16
CA THR A 275 19.01 -0.94 26.88
C THR A 275 19.32 -1.21 25.41
N ARG A 276 19.57 -2.47 25.08
CA ARG A 276 19.52 -2.92 23.68
C ARG A 276 18.11 -2.73 23.15
N ALA A 277 18.00 -2.39 21.87
CA ALA A 277 16.73 -2.06 21.24
C ALA A 277 15.68 -3.18 21.41
N ASN A 278 16.06 -4.43 21.15
CA ASN A 278 15.20 -5.61 21.24
C ASN A 278 14.87 -6.05 22.69
N ALA A 279 15.44 -5.41 23.71
CA ALA A 279 15.22 -5.75 25.12
C ALA A 279 14.39 -4.71 25.87
N LYS A 280 14.04 -3.59 25.23
CA LYS A 280 13.36 -2.45 25.83
C LYS A 280 12.11 -2.84 26.62
N ASP A 281 11.20 -3.58 25.97
CA ASP A 281 9.89 -3.90 26.55
C ASP A 281 10.00 -4.93 27.68
N ASP A 282 10.92 -5.89 27.55
CA ASP A 282 11.18 -6.88 28.60
C ASP A 282 11.78 -6.23 29.85
N VAL A 283 12.81 -5.38 29.66
CA VAL A 283 13.43 -4.63 30.74
C VAL A 283 12.43 -3.68 31.39
N ALA A 284 11.59 -3.01 30.60
CA ALA A 284 10.59 -2.12 31.11
C ALA A 284 9.53 -2.83 31.99
N ARG A 285 9.09 -4.02 31.59
CA ARG A 285 8.14 -4.82 32.38
C ARG A 285 8.75 -5.27 33.71
N GLU A 286 9.96 -5.80 33.67
CA GLU A 286 10.67 -6.25 34.86
C GLU A 286 10.96 -5.08 35.80
N LEU A 287 11.41 -3.95 35.25
CA LEU A 287 11.72 -2.76 36.07
C LEU A 287 10.47 -2.23 36.76
N ARG A 288 9.31 -2.18 36.08
CA ARG A 288 8.04 -1.78 36.70
C ARG A 288 7.63 -2.72 37.83
N MET A 289 7.81 -4.05 37.67
CA MET A 289 7.51 -4.99 38.74
C MET A 289 8.40 -4.76 39.98
N ARG A 290 9.72 -4.61 39.76
CA ARG A 290 10.65 -4.40 40.86
C ARG A 290 10.45 -3.06 41.58
N LEU A 291 10.14 -2.02 40.79
CA LEU A 291 9.79 -0.70 41.35
C LEU A 291 8.51 -0.76 42.20
N LYS A 292 7.50 -1.52 41.74
CA LYS A 292 6.28 -1.71 42.53
C LYS A 292 6.60 -2.38 43.88
N HIS A 293 7.44 -3.43 43.91
CA HIS A 293 7.87 -4.07 45.16
C HIS A 293 8.66 -3.13 46.04
N ALA A 294 9.58 -2.33 45.48
CA ALA A 294 10.33 -1.36 46.23
C ALA A 294 9.46 -0.27 46.88
N MET A 295 8.39 0.13 46.19
CA MET A 295 7.42 1.09 46.74
C MET A 295 6.57 0.46 47.87
N ASP A 296 6.22 -0.84 47.72
CA ASP A 296 5.51 -1.56 48.77
C ASP A 296 6.36 -1.71 50.04
N GLU A 297 7.69 -1.95 49.90
CA GLU A 297 8.64 -2.00 51.03
C GLU A 297 8.79 -0.67 51.75
N LEU A 298 8.55 0.45 51.06
CA LEU A 298 8.55 1.80 51.66
C LEU A 298 7.17 2.20 52.19
N ASP A 299 6.16 1.34 52.15
CA ASP A 299 4.76 1.61 52.54
C ASP A 299 4.15 2.76 51.77
N ILE A 300 4.61 2.96 50.49
CA ILE A 300 4.10 4.01 49.62
C ILE A 300 2.98 3.44 48.75
N THR A 301 1.77 3.90 48.98
CA THR A 301 0.60 3.55 48.16
C THR A 301 0.59 4.37 46.87
N LEU A 302 0.77 3.71 45.71
CA LEU A 302 0.75 4.37 44.41
C LEU A 302 -0.63 4.97 44.14
N PRO A 303 -0.74 6.27 43.70
CA PRO A 303 -2.01 6.90 43.42
C PRO A 303 -2.75 6.15 42.29
N GLN A 304 -4.06 6.05 42.46
CA GLN A 304 -4.91 5.40 41.43
C GLN A 304 -5.08 6.36 40.25
N LEU A 305 -4.78 5.89 39.05
CA LEU A 305 -4.84 6.67 37.80
C LEU A 305 -6.26 7.21 37.46
N ASN A 306 -7.31 6.72 38.15
CA ASN A 306 -8.72 7.07 37.93
C ASN A 306 -9.56 7.08 39.21
N SER A 307 -9.05 7.58 40.32
CA SER A 307 -9.95 7.88 41.43
C SER A 307 -10.67 9.19 41.12
N ILE A 308 -11.90 9.13 40.62
CA ILE A 308 -12.84 10.23 40.76
C ILE A 308 -13.16 10.28 42.24
N VAL A 309 -12.38 11.02 43.01
CA VAL A 309 -12.76 11.38 44.36
C VAL A 309 -13.93 12.33 44.22
N LEU A 310 -15.11 11.82 44.42
CA LEU A 310 -16.30 12.62 44.61
C LEU A 310 -16.17 13.31 45.99
N SER A 311 -15.20 14.23 46.10
CA SER A 311 -15.04 15.10 47.26
C SER A 311 -16.28 15.99 47.31
N GLY A 312 -17.16 15.72 48.24
CA GLY A 312 -18.39 16.49 48.42
C GLY A 312 -19.59 15.70 48.90
N ILE A 313 -19.49 14.35 49.00
CA ILE A 313 -20.61 13.53 49.46
C ILE A 313 -20.54 13.28 50.96
N ASP A 314 -19.40 13.44 51.62
CA ASP A 314 -19.24 13.26 53.07
C ASP A 314 -19.98 14.32 53.93
N GLY A 315 -20.48 15.40 53.32
CA GLY A 315 -21.29 16.43 53.97
C GLY A 315 -22.75 16.47 53.51
N ALA A 316 -23.21 15.59 52.64
CA ALA A 316 -24.59 15.53 52.26
C ALA A 316 -25.45 14.93 53.40
N GLN A 317 -25.71 15.75 54.45
CA GLN A 317 -26.79 15.50 55.39
C GLN A 317 -28.03 15.29 54.54
N ARG A 318 -28.66 14.11 54.69
CA ARG A 318 -29.97 13.84 54.13
C ARG A 318 -30.87 15.01 54.51
N VAL A 319 -31.18 15.87 53.58
CA VAL A 319 -32.19 16.90 53.75
C VAL A 319 -33.50 16.16 53.98
N ARG A 320 -33.95 16.11 55.24
CA ARG A 320 -35.19 15.47 55.64
C ARG A 320 -36.32 16.26 54.95
N GLY A 321 -36.88 15.72 53.87
CA GLY A 321 -37.98 16.37 53.14
C GLY A 321 -37.91 16.33 51.62
N ALA A 322 -36.81 15.99 51.04
CA ALA A 322 -36.74 15.74 49.58
C ALA A 322 -37.25 14.32 49.30
N ASN A 323 -38.57 14.18 49.11
CA ASN A 323 -39.15 12.97 48.53
C ASN A 323 -38.83 13.04 47.01
N PRO A 324 -37.93 12.24 46.47
CA PRO A 324 -37.74 12.24 45.04
C PRO A 324 -39.05 11.85 44.38
N PRO A 325 -39.54 12.56 43.36
CA PRO A 325 -40.73 12.18 42.65
C PRO A 325 -40.56 10.73 42.17
N LYS A 326 -41.55 9.89 42.51
CA LYS A 326 -41.60 8.50 42.00
C LYS A 326 -41.91 8.54 40.53
N THR A 327 -40.92 8.93 39.72
CA THR A 327 -41.00 8.73 38.28
C THR A 327 -40.74 7.26 37.98
N LYS A 328 -41.85 6.55 37.66
CA LYS A 328 -41.71 5.27 37.03
C LYS A 328 -40.91 5.53 35.74
N PRO A 329 -39.84 4.73 35.43
CA PRO A 329 -39.15 4.88 34.17
C PRO A 329 -40.20 4.67 33.07
N THR A 330 -40.47 5.71 32.28
CA THR A 330 -41.27 5.59 31.06
C THR A 330 -40.47 4.69 30.13
N PRO A 331 -41.04 3.52 29.70
CA PRO A 331 -40.35 2.69 28.73
C PRO A 331 -40.15 3.51 27.48
N VAL A 332 -38.89 3.76 27.14
CA VAL A 332 -38.53 4.36 25.85
C VAL A 332 -38.96 3.36 24.80
N ALA A 333 -40.03 3.68 24.08
CA ALA A 333 -40.43 2.89 22.94
C ALA A 333 -39.24 2.85 21.98
N PRO A 334 -38.83 1.66 21.47
CA PRO A 334 -37.73 1.62 20.51
C PRO A 334 -38.15 2.45 19.30
N GLU A 335 -37.36 3.48 19.01
CA GLU A 335 -37.50 4.31 17.82
C GLU A 335 -37.33 3.38 16.60
N ILE A 336 -38.44 3.05 15.95
CA ILE A 336 -38.41 2.25 14.73
C ILE A 336 -37.79 3.13 13.66
N VAL A 337 -36.50 3.02 13.50
CA VAL A 337 -35.78 3.61 12.36
C VAL A 337 -36.31 2.92 11.10
N LYS A 338 -37.25 3.59 10.41
CA LYS A 338 -37.75 3.11 9.13
C LYS A 338 -36.56 3.09 8.15
N PRO A 339 -36.31 1.96 7.48
CA PRO A 339 -35.22 1.92 6.50
C PRO A 339 -35.48 2.92 5.38
N VAL A 340 -34.55 3.81 5.16
CA VAL A 340 -34.60 4.89 4.14
C VAL A 340 -34.57 4.35 2.71
N TRP A 341 -34.30 3.05 2.54
CA TRP A 341 -34.19 2.44 1.22
C TRP A 341 -35.38 1.54 0.92
N LYS A 342 -36.28 2.01 0.02
CA LYS A 342 -37.29 1.17 -0.62
C LYS A 342 -36.70 0.60 -1.92
N PRO A 343 -36.57 -0.71 -2.09
CA PRO A 343 -36.19 -1.27 -3.38
C PRO A 343 -37.27 -0.95 -4.42
N ARG A 344 -36.83 -0.38 -5.54
CA ARG A 344 -37.70 -0.07 -6.67
C ARG A 344 -38.27 -1.39 -7.20
N ARG A 345 -39.58 -1.62 -7.04
CA ARG A 345 -40.27 -2.74 -7.66
C ARG A 345 -40.19 -2.58 -9.17
N THR A 346 -39.36 -3.40 -9.83
CA THR A 346 -39.46 -3.61 -11.26
C THR A 346 -40.77 -4.36 -11.53
N SER A 347 -41.66 -3.73 -12.27
CA SER A 347 -42.88 -4.36 -12.75
C SER A 347 -42.48 -5.51 -13.67
N LYS A 348 -42.74 -6.73 -13.27
CA LYS A 348 -42.65 -7.91 -14.12
C LYS A 348 -43.78 -7.80 -15.14
N LYS A 349 -43.44 -7.47 -16.38
CA LYS A 349 -44.33 -7.71 -17.56
C LYS A 349 -44.52 -9.24 -17.62
N SER A 350 -45.75 -9.68 -17.44
CA SER A 350 -46.17 -11.06 -17.68
C SER A 350 -45.99 -11.36 -19.19
N HIS A 351 -44.99 -12.13 -19.55
CA HIS A 351 -44.95 -12.87 -20.78
C HIS A 351 -45.77 -14.15 -20.53
N THR A 352 -46.95 -14.21 -21.10
CA THR A 352 -47.76 -15.40 -21.30
C THR A 352 -46.96 -16.36 -22.20
N ALA A 353 -46.53 -17.49 -21.68
CA ALA A 353 -46.01 -18.57 -22.50
C ALA A 353 -47.15 -19.33 -23.17
N PRO A 354 -46.99 -19.77 -24.43
CA PRO A 354 -48.00 -20.60 -25.09
C PRO A 354 -48.00 -22.02 -24.50
N GLU A 355 -49.22 -22.53 -24.39
CA GLU A 355 -49.63 -23.87 -23.94
C GLU A 355 -49.06 -24.94 -24.89
N PRO A 356 -48.46 -26.06 -24.39
CA PRO A 356 -48.10 -27.20 -25.24
C PRO A 356 -49.32 -28.10 -25.43
N PRO A 357 -49.43 -28.75 -26.62
CA PRO A 357 -50.59 -29.59 -26.94
C PRO A 357 -50.59 -30.92 -26.16
N ALA A 358 -51.79 -31.36 -25.83
CA ALA A 358 -52.09 -32.65 -25.21
C ALA A 358 -51.73 -33.80 -26.14
N GLY A 359 -51.16 -34.83 -25.58
CA GLY A 359 -50.82 -36.09 -26.28
C GLY A 359 -50.51 -37.19 -25.27
N ASP A 360 -51.53 -37.94 -24.99
CA ASP A 360 -51.67 -39.38 -24.75
C ASP A 360 -50.87 -40.12 -23.65
N ALA A 361 -51.73 -40.78 -22.89
CA ALA A 361 -51.47 -41.80 -21.91
C ALA A 361 -50.82 -43.06 -22.46
N ALA A 362 -49.97 -43.71 -21.68
CA ALA A 362 -49.99 -45.18 -21.44
C ALA A 362 -48.91 -45.56 -20.41
N ALA A 363 -49.38 -45.99 -19.25
CA ALA A 363 -49.18 -47.31 -18.59
C ALA A 363 -47.74 -47.86 -18.52
N ALA A 364 -47.27 -48.09 -17.33
CA ALA A 364 -46.88 -49.35 -16.70
C ALA A 364 -45.94 -49.05 -15.49
N GLY A 365 -46.38 -49.56 -14.35
CA GLY A 365 -45.62 -49.62 -13.10
C GLY A 365 -44.76 -50.87 -13.04
N PRO A 366 -44.47 -51.42 -11.83
CA PRO A 366 -43.25 -51.11 -11.08
C PRO A 366 -42.33 -52.36 -11.03
N GLU A 367 -41.13 -52.18 -10.47
CA GLU A 367 -40.28 -53.22 -9.83
C GLU A 367 -38.80 -52.76 -9.98
N GLU A 368 -38.05 -52.71 -9.04
CA GLU A 368 -37.40 -53.15 -7.82
C GLU A 368 -36.52 -52.03 -7.24
#